data_e46771f8c510ec13f5a0ba78cca9efec
#
_entry.id   e46771f8c510ec13f5a0ba78cca9efec
#
_cell.length_a   1.000
_cell.length_b   1.000
_cell.length_c   1.000
_cell.angle_alpha   90.00
_cell.angle_beta   90.00
_cell.angle_gamma   90.00
#
_symmetry.space_group_name_H-M   'P 1'
#
loop_
_entity.id
_entity.type
_entity.pdbx_description
1 polymer ?
#
loop_
_entity_poly.entity_id
_entity_poly.type
_entity_poly.pdbx_seq_one_letter_code
_entity_poly.pdbx_strand_id
1 'polypeptide(L)'
;MRAAAPLEVVYNLFSIARNERVRLKVALAEDAGVESVTGVWPAADWMEREVYDLFGVSFKNHPDMRRILLPTDWEGHPLRKDYPLEFIENAWTKRHLPELTDVQREQLDQRRAYGLEILSVPQERMMREILQSGKEVMPKDK
;
A
#
# COMPACT_ATOMS: atom_id res chain seq x y z
N MET A 1 -3.86 -15.69 -20.36
CA MET A 1 -3.38 -15.47 -18.98
C MET A 1 -2.38 -14.33 -19.02
N ARG A 2 -2.68 -13.18 -18.42
CA ARG A 2 -1.66 -12.14 -18.22
C ARG A 2 -0.72 -12.66 -17.13
N ALA A 3 0.54 -12.87 -17.47
CA ALA A 3 1.56 -13.12 -16.48
C ALA A 3 1.48 -11.99 -15.42
N ALA A 4 1.51 -12.34 -14.14
CA ALA A 4 1.57 -11.36 -13.09
C ALA A 4 2.68 -10.37 -13.42
N ALA A 5 2.36 -9.06 -13.42
CA ALA A 5 3.35 -8.04 -13.73
C ALA A 5 4.51 -8.20 -12.75
N PRO A 6 5.76 -8.33 -13.21
CA PRO A 6 6.90 -8.49 -12.32
C PRO A 6 6.97 -7.27 -11.40
N LEU A 7 7.40 -7.48 -10.16
CA LEU A 7 7.73 -6.38 -9.27
C LEU A 7 8.89 -5.59 -9.87
N GLU A 8 8.88 -4.28 -9.70
CA GLU A 8 9.95 -3.41 -10.17
C GLU A 8 10.52 -2.63 -8.99
N VAL A 9 11.79 -2.87 -8.67
CA VAL A 9 12.51 -2.06 -7.68
C VAL A 9 13.14 -0.88 -8.41
N VAL A 10 12.89 0.33 -7.90
CA VAL A 10 13.33 1.57 -8.53
C VAL A 10 14.29 2.30 -7.60
N TYR A 11 15.50 2.56 -8.08
CA TYR A 11 16.47 3.38 -7.38
C TYR A 11 16.55 4.76 -8.04
N ASN A 12 16.24 5.80 -7.29
CA ASN A 12 16.40 7.17 -7.72
C ASN A 12 17.68 7.76 -7.09
N LEU A 13 18.69 7.96 -7.89
CA LEU A 13 19.97 8.51 -7.47
C LEU A 13 20.06 9.97 -7.86
N PHE A 14 20.67 10.79 -7.01
CA PHE A 14 20.88 12.20 -7.26
C PHE A 14 22.31 12.61 -6.92
N SER A 15 22.99 13.22 -7.87
CA SER A 15 24.32 13.81 -7.67
C SER A 15 24.19 15.32 -7.43
N ILE A 16 24.48 15.76 -6.21
CA ILE A 16 24.46 17.19 -5.87
C ILE A 16 25.51 17.95 -6.67
N ALA A 17 26.72 17.40 -6.79
CA ALA A 17 27.81 18.06 -7.48
C ALA A 17 27.59 18.31 -8.98
N ARG A 18 26.84 17.38 -9.63
CA ARG A 18 26.50 17.45 -11.06
C ARG A 18 25.12 17.95 -11.34
N ASN A 19 24.28 18.07 -10.32
CA ASN A 19 22.83 18.33 -10.43
C ASN A 19 22.13 17.37 -11.41
N GLU A 20 22.53 16.09 -11.39
CA GLU A 20 22.02 15.06 -12.28
C GLU A 20 21.24 14.03 -11.51
N ARG A 21 20.18 13.50 -12.13
CA ARG A 21 19.36 12.42 -11.59
C ARG A 21 19.44 11.20 -12.48
N VAL A 22 19.63 10.04 -11.88
CA VAL A 22 19.61 8.75 -12.56
C VAL A 22 18.56 7.87 -11.91
N ARG A 23 17.75 7.21 -12.72
CA ARG A 23 16.78 6.23 -12.27
C ARG A 23 17.17 4.86 -12.81
N LEU A 24 17.43 3.94 -11.90
CA LEU A 24 17.68 2.54 -12.21
C LEU A 24 16.42 1.73 -11.88
N LYS A 25 16.06 0.77 -12.72
CA LYS A 25 14.91 -0.11 -12.56
C LYS A 25 15.36 -1.54 -12.68
N VAL A 26 14.94 -2.36 -11.73
CA VAL A 26 15.20 -3.80 -11.70
C VAL A 26 13.86 -4.52 -11.69
N ALA A 27 13.55 -5.21 -12.79
CA ALA A 27 12.37 -6.07 -12.84
C ALA A 27 12.65 -7.37 -12.09
N LEU A 28 11.78 -7.73 -11.17
CA LEU A 28 11.91 -8.93 -10.35
C LEU A 28 10.75 -9.89 -10.64
N ALA A 29 11.06 -11.17 -10.80
CA ALA A 29 10.04 -12.21 -10.69
C ALA A 29 9.53 -12.27 -9.24
N GLU A 30 8.37 -12.87 -9.05
CA GLU A 30 7.63 -12.83 -7.78
C GLU A 30 8.45 -13.31 -6.57
N ASP A 31 9.35 -14.28 -6.75
CA ASP A 31 10.22 -14.85 -5.71
C ASP A 31 11.70 -14.49 -5.89
N ALA A 32 12.02 -13.58 -6.80
CA ALA A 32 13.40 -13.19 -7.05
C ALA A 32 13.86 -12.14 -6.04
N GLY A 33 15.02 -12.36 -5.42
CA GLY A 33 15.69 -11.36 -4.62
C GLY A 33 16.62 -10.50 -5.46
N VAL A 34 16.89 -9.29 -4.98
CA VAL A 34 17.88 -8.35 -5.54
C VAL A 34 19.05 -8.19 -4.57
N GLU A 35 20.23 -7.87 -5.08
CA GLU A 35 21.38 -7.57 -4.22
C GLU A 35 21.15 -6.25 -3.48
N SER A 36 21.47 -6.24 -2.17
CA SER A 36 21.43 -5.03 -1.36
C SER A 36 22.46 -4.01 -1.83
N VAL A 37 22.07 -2.75 -1.84
CA VAL A 37 22.99 -1.64 -2.15
C VAL A 37 23.48 -0.92 -0.89
N THR A 38 23.26 -1.46 0.29
CA THR A 38 23.70 -0.91 1.58
C THR A 38 25.21 -0.78 1.67
N GLY A 39 25.98 -1.65 1.01
CA GLY A 39 27.43 -1.56 0.93
C GLY A 39 27.93 -0.35 0.16
N VAL A 40 27.11 0.25 -0.70
CA VAL A 40 27.43 1.46 -1.47
C VAL A 40 26.79 2.70 -0.83
N TRP A 41 25.53 2.56 -0.42
CA TRP A 41 24.76 3.65 0.22
C TRP A 41 24.16 3.15 1.54
N PRO A 42 24.74 3.48 2.68
CA PRO A 42 24.21 3.05 3.99
C PRO A 42 22.76 3.48 4.24
N ALA A 43 22.31 4.59 3.65
CA ALA A 43 20.91 5.03 3.75
C ALA A 43 19.92 4.05 3.10
N ALA A 44 20.38 3.16 2.24
CA ALA A 44 19.53 2.15 1.61
C ALA A 44 19.02 1.10 2.63
N ASP A 45 19.70 0.90 3.76
CA ASP A 45 19.27 -0.04 4.81
C ASP A 45 17.79 0.14 5.17
N TRP A 46 17.40 1.35 5.56
CA TRP A 46 16.02 1.64 5.94
C TRP A 46 15.04 1.51 4.78
N MET A 47 15.43 1.95 3.60
CA MET A 47 14.59 1.91 2.40
C MET A 47 14.36 0.48 1.92
N GLU A 48 15.37 -0.38 1.94
CA GLU A 48 15.27 -1.78 1.57
C GLU A 48 14.42 -2.56 2.58
N ARG A 49 14.55 -2.28 3.87
CA ARG A 49 13.70 -2.85 4.92
C ARG A 49 12.24 -2.45 4.77
N GLU A 50 11.95 -1.20 4.41
CA GLU A 50 10.59 -0.74 4.12
C GLU A 50 9.99 -1.49 2.93
N VAL A 51 10.75 -1.63 1.84
CA VAL A 51 10.32 -2.37 0.65
C VAL A 51 10.09 -3.85 0.97
N TYR A 52 10.99 -4.46 1.74
CA TYR A 52 10.79 -5.82 2.23
C TYR A 52 9.52 -5.92 3.08
N ASP A 53 9.34 -5.03 4.05
CA ASP A 53 8.24 -5.09 5.00
C ASP A 53 6.87 -4.99 4.33
N LEU A 54 6.72 -4.06 3.39
CA LEU A 54 5.45 -3.75 2.74
C LEU A 54 5.17 -4.59 1.48
N PHE A 55 6.20 -4.96 0.72
CA PHE A 55 6.06 -5.65 -0.57
C PHE A 55 6.65 -7.07 -0.60
N GLY A 56 7.45 -7.45 0.39
CA GLY A 56 8.05 -8.78 0.46
C GLY A 56 9.24 -8.99 -0.48
N VAL A 57 9.85 -7.93 -0.99
CA VAL A 57 11.05 -8.05 -1.81
C VAL A 57 12.25 -8.44 -0.95
N SER A 58 12.89 -9.55 -1.27
CA SER A 58 14.09 -10.02 -0.57
C SER A 58 15.34 -9.33 -1.08
N PHE A 59 16.15 -8.74 -0.18
CA PHE A 59 17.44 -8.13 -0.51
C PHE A 59 18.57 -9.03 0.00
N LYS A 60 19.33 -9.62 -0.93
CA LYS A 60 20.45 -10.49 -0.61
C LYS A 60 21.61 -9.67 -0.03
N ASN A 61 22.31 -10.28 0.94
CA ASN A 61 23.44 -9.65 1.62
C ASN A 61 23.12 -8.33 2.36
N HIS A 62 21.83 -8.09 2.67
CA HIS A 62 21.45 -7.03 3.55
C HIS A 62 21.88 -7.34 5.00
N PRO A 63 22.47 -6.38 5.73
CA PRO A 63 23.02 -6.66 7.07
C PRO A 63 21.96 -7.00 8.12
N ASP A 64 20.76 -6.46 7.99
CA ASP A 64 19.69 -6.63 8.98
C ASP A 64 18.30 -6.50 8.36
N MET A 65 17.73 -7.60 7.85
CA MET A 65 16.45 -7.62 7.14
C MET A 65 15.27 -7.83 8.10
N ARG A 66 15.17 -7.03 9.15
CA ARG A 66 14.00 -7.03 10.04
C ARG A 66 12.92 -6.07 9.56
N ARG A 67 11.66 -6.37 9.86
CA ARG A 67 10.54 -5.44 9.65
C ARG A 67 10.80 -4.11 10.34
N ILE A 68 10.29 -3.02 9.79
CA ILE A 68 10.52 -1.65 10.27
C ILE A 68 9.24 -0.90 10.57
N LEU A 69 8.17 -1.13 9.82
CA LEU A 69 6.88 -0.45 9.96
C LEU A 69 5.83 -1.34 10.61
N LEU A 70 5.82 -2.62 10.25
CA LEU A 70 4.87 -3.58 10.77
C LEU A 70 5.42 -4.29 12.01
N PRO A 71 4.56 -4.79 12.90
CA PRO A 71 4.97 -5.68 13.99
C PRO A 71 5.75 -6.89 13.49
N THR A 72 6.67 -7.39 14.30
CA THR A 72 7.54 -8.52 13.92
C THR A 72 6.80 -9.81 13.63
N ASP A 73 5.63 -9.97 14.23
CA ASP A 73 4.74 -11.13 14.09
C ASP A 73 3.62 -10.90 13.06
N TRP A 74 3.70 -9.82 12.27
CA TRP A 74 2.76 -9.57 11.18
C TRP A 74 2.95 -10.58 10.06
N GLU A 75 1.84 -11.13 9.55
CA GLU A 75 1.85 -12.09 8.45
C GLU A 75 1.56 -11.40 7.11
N GLY A 76 2.41 -11.69 6.13
CA GLY A 76 2.29 -11.15 4.77
C GLY A 76 2.83 -9.73 4.59
N HIS A 77 2.50 -9.14 3.43
CA HIS A 77 3.02 -7.85 2.97
C HIS A 77 1.85 -7.01 2.42
N PRO A 78 1.40 -5.98 3.17
CA PRO A 78 0.11 -5.32 2.93
C PRO A 78 -0.03 -4.56 1.61
N LEU A 79 1.07 -4.15 0.98
CA LEU A 79 1.01 -3.41 -0.28
C LEU A 79 1.07 -4.32 -1.52
N ARG A 80 1.12 -5.64 -1.35
CA ARG A 80 0.95 -6.58 -2.46
C ARG A 80 -0.49 -6.60 -2.93
N LYS A 81 -0.70 -6.77 -4.23
CA LYS A 81 -2.04 -6.82 -4.83
C LYS A 81 -2.84 -8.06 -4.43
N ASP A 82 -2.15 -9.13 -4.09
CA ASP A 82 -2.72 -10.39 -3.62
C ASP A 82 -3.03 -10.39 -2.11
N TYR A 83 -2.60 -9.35 -1.37
CA TYR A 83 -2.91 -9.21 0.04
C TYR A 83 -4.39 -8.82 0.22
N PRO A 84 -5.14 -9.54 1.08
CA PRO A 84 -6.55 -9.23 1.31
C PRO A 84 -6.72 -7.85 1.95
N LEU A 85 -7.59 -7.03 1.36
CA LEU A 85 -7.90 -5.68 1.85
C LEU A 85 -8.85 -5.67 3.06
N GLU A 86 -9.36 -6.82 3.47
CA GLU A 86 -10.23 -6.94 4.64
C GLU A 86 -9.43 -6.74 5.92
N PHE A 87 -9.33 -5.47 6.29
CA PHE A 87 -8.47 -4.94 7.34
C PHE A 87 -8.77 -5.52 8.75
N ILE A 88 -9.92 -6.14 8.96
CA ILE A 88 -10.41 -6.43 10.31
C ILE A 88 -10.15 -7.87 10.74
N GLU A 89 -9.79 -8.75 9.82
CA GLU A 89 -9.67 -10.17 10.11
C GLU A 89 -8.31 -10.80 9.82
N ASN A 90 -7.24 -10.01 9.80
CA ASN A 90 -5.94 -10.65 9.70
C ASN A 90 -5.58 -11.37 11.02
N ALA A 91 -4.72 -12.36 10.95
CA ALA A 91 -4.33 -13.17 12.11
C ALA A 91 -3.71 -12.34 13.24
N TRP A 92 -3.07 -11.23 12.90
CA TRP A 92 -2.46 -10.32 13.88
C TRP A 92 -3.52 -9.53 14.66
N THR A 93 -4.51 -8.94 13.97
CA THR A 93 -5.59 -8.20 14.64
C THR A 93 -6.41 -9.11 15.56
N LYS A 94 -6.67 -10.34 15.14
CA LYS A 94 -7.34 -11.34 15.98
C LYS A 94 -6.57 -11.68 17.26
N ARG A 95 -5.23 -11.65 17.22
CA ARG A 95 -4.39 -11.96 18.38
C ARG A 95 -4.19 -10.78 19.33
N HIS A 96 -4.11 -9.56 18.82
CA HIS A 96 -3.63 -8.41 19.58
C HIS A 96 -4.69 -7.36 19.88
N LEU A 97 -5.78 -7.30 19.10
CA LEU A 97 -6.88 -6.41 19.43
C LEU A 97 -7.84 -7.13 20.39
N PRO A 98 -8.19 -6.48 21.50
CA PRO A 98 -9.23 -7.01 22.39
C PRO A 98 -10.50 -7.22 21.58
N GLU A 99 -11.29 -8.24 21.94
CA GLU A 99 -12.60 -8.43 21.34
C GLU A 99 -13.40 -7.13 21.45
N LEU A 100 -13.86 -6.65 20.31
CA LEU A 100 -14.69 -5.46 20.26
C LEU A 100 -15.92 -5.70 21.12
N THR A 101 -16.23 -4.78 22.02
CA THR A 101 -17.50 -4.80 22.75
C THR A 101 -18.65 -4.75 21.74
N ASP A 102 -19.83 -5.25 22.12
CA ASP A 102 -20.99 -5.25 21.24
C ASP A 102 -21.33 -3.85 20.71
N VAL A 103 -21.15 -2.82 21.54
CA VAL A 103 -21.33 -1.41 21.16
C VAL A 103 -20.31 -0.99 20.10
N GLN A 104 -19.05 -1.42 20.21
CA GLN A 104 -18.01 -1.10 19.23
C GLN A 104 -18.24 -1.84 17.90
N ARG A 105 -18.73 -3.08 17.95
CA ARG A 105 -19.14 -3.84 16.76
C ARG A 105 -20.28 -3.14 16.04
N GLU A 106 -21.32 -2.75 16.77
CA GLU A 106 -22.46 -2.02 16.21
C GLU A 106 -22.04 -0.70 15.56
N GLN A 107 -21.18 0.08 16.21
CA GLN A 107 -20.63 1.31 15.63
C GLN A 107 -19.81 1.07 14.35
N LEU A 108 -19.06 -0.03 14.32
CA LEU A 108 -18.28 -0.40 13.16
C LEU A 108 -19.19 -0.82 12.00
N ASP A 109 -20.23 -1.58 12.28
CA ASP A 109 -21.20 -2.02 11.28
C ASP A 109 -22.01 -0.83 10.73
N GLN A 110 -22.38 0.12 11.58
CA GLN A 110 -22.99 1.38 11.17
C GLN A 110 -22.07 2.19 10.25
N ARG A 111 -20.76 2.28 10.57
CA ARG A 111 -19.78 2.96 9.70
C ARG A 111 -19.59 2.25 8.36
N ARG A 112 -19.59 0.92 8.36
CA ARG A 112 -19.53 0.10 7.14
C ARG A 112 -20.78 0.32 6.28
N ALA A 113 -21.96 0.24 6.87
CA ALA A 113 -23.23 0.50 6.18
C ALA A 113 -23.24 1.90 5.57
N TYR A 114 -22.82 2.93 6.33
CA TYR A 114 -22.73 4.30 5.85
C TYR A 114 -21.69 4.46 4.74
N GLY A 115 -20.52 3.82 4.85
CA GLY A 115 -19.51 3.81 3.79
C GLY A 115 -19.99 3.12 2.52
N LEU A 116 -20.72 2.00 2.63
CA LEU A 116 -21.33 1.31 1.50
C LEU A 116 -22.47 2.15 0.89
N GLU A 117 -23.23 2.87 1.72
CA GLU A 117 -24.27 3.78 1.26
C GLU A 117 -23.68 4.97 0.48
N ILE A 118 -22.57 5.56 0.96
CA ILE A 118 -21.84 6.61 0.23
C ILE A 118 -21.28 6.07 -1.09
N LEU A 119 -20.76 4.85 -1.11
CA LEU A 119 -20.23 4.22 -2.33
C LEU A 119 -21.37 3.79 -3.28
N SER A 120 -22.55 3.50 -2.74
CA SER A 120 -23.75 3.13 -3.51
C SER A 120 -24.56 4.33 -4.00
N VAL A 121 -24.36 5.50 -3.37
CA VAL A 121 -24.91 6.76 -3.92
C VAL A 121 -24.24 6.98 -5.26
N PRO A 122 -24.99 7.02 -6.34
CA PRO A 122 -24.43 6.98 -7.66
C PRO A 122 -23.71 8.28 -8.00
N GLN A 123 -22.43 8.35 -7.66
CA GLN A 123 -21.53 9.29 -8.34
C GLN A 123 -21.66 9.15 -9.86
N GLU A 124 -21.91 7.94 -10.35
CA GLU A 124 -22.27 7.69 -11.73
C GLU A 124 -23.55 8.40 -12.17
N ARG A 125 -24.56 8.49 -11.33
CA ARG A 125 -25.82 9.15 -11.67
C ARG A 125 -25.64 10.67 -11.72
N MET A 126 -24.96 11.23 -10.74
CA MET A 126 -24.62 12.64 -10.69
C MET A 126 -23.66 13.02 -11.83
N MET A 127 -22.63 12.21 -12.08
CA MET A 127 -21.70 12.41 -13.20
C MET A 127 -22.41 12.30 -14.55
N ARG A 128 -23.32 11.34 -14.73
CA ARG A 128 -24.13 11.24 -15.96
C ARG A 128 -25.06 12.45 -16.16
N GLU A 129 -25.68 12.93 -15.09
CA GLU A 129 -26.53 14.12 -15.15
C GLU A 129 -25.72 15.38 -15.47
N ILE A 130 -24.52 15.54 -14.87
CA ILE A 130 -23.60 16.64 -15.18
C ILE A 130 -23.13 16.55 -16.63
N LEU A 131 -22.72 15.38 -17.10
CA LEU A 131 -22.25 15.18 -18.48
C LEU A 131 -23.37 15.32 -19.52
N GLN A 132 -24.61 14.96 -19.19
CA GLN A 132 -25.76 15.11 -20.08
C GLN A 132 -26.35 16.52 -20.09
N SER A 133 -26.30 17.22 -18.95
CA SER A 133 -26.88 18.55 -18.82
C SER A 133 -25.96 19.70 -19.23
N GLY A 134 -24.65 19.45 -19.29
CA GLY A 134 -23.63 20.48 -19.55
C GLY A 134 -23.63 21.65 -18.57
N LYS A 135 -24.36 21.51 -17.45
CA LYS A 135 -24.45 22.55 -16.43
C LYS A 135 -23.71 22.08 -15.17
N GLU A 136 -22.73 22.83 -14.79
CA GLU A 136 -22.06 22.72 -13.50
C GLU A 136 -23.06 23.03 -12.38
N VAL A 137 -23.43 22.02 -11.60
CA VAL A 137 -24.32 22.22 -10.44
C VAL A 137 -23.45 22.63 -9.27
N MET A 138 -23.25 23.92 -9.09
CA MET A 138 -22.66 24.45 -7.87
C MET A 138 -23.68 24.33 -6.72
N PRO A 139 -23.29 23.90 -5.50
CA PRO A 139 -24.15 23.99 -4.35
C PRO A 139 -24.58 25.44 -4.13
N LYS A 140 -25.88 25.69 -4.02
CA LYS A 140 -26.34 26.99 -3.61
C LYS A 140 -26.08 27.15 -2.13
N ASP A 141 -25.12 27.99 -1.79
CA ASP A 141 -24.92 28.42 -0.41
C ASP A 141 -26.24 28.99 0.14
N LYS A 142 -26.65 28.42 1.28
CA LYS A 142 -27.73 28.96 2.11
C LYS A 142 -27.14 29.75 3.25
#